data_f9155255b4d1e949455491ad1df8dc50
#
_entry.id   f9155255b4d1e949455491ad1df8dc50
#
_cell.length_a   1.000
_cell.length_b   1.000
_cell.length_c   1.000
_cell.angle_alpha   90.00
_cell.angle_beta   90.00
_cell.angle_gamma   90.00
#
_symmetry.space_group_name_H-M   'P 1'
#
loop_
_entity.id
_entity.type
_entity.pdbx_description
1 polymer ?
#
loop_
_entity_poly.entity_id
_entity_poly.type
_entity_poly.pdbx_seq_one_letter_code
_entity_poly.pdbx_strand_id
1 'polypeptide(L)'
;MVEFLTTHGLLGPLVAIAMALGFAALMTAVKHMGRVSLKTFTLVASVFIVSQVLAFVVTRTLAEAVHVVEYEMLAFCTYNALLPRYSGRNLASITLFIVLFAGWSDEAMQYFAPNRYYDLLDVLLNTASGAFGVVIASIIHSGREPGS
;
A
#
# COMPACT_ATOMS: atom_id res chain seq x y z
N MET A 1 16.66 17.65 2.70
CA MET A 1 15.90 17.00 3.78
C MET A 1 16.23 15.51 3.91
N VAL A 2 16.15 14.70 2.85
CA VAL A 2 16.50 13.26 2.89
C VAL A 2 17.96 13.03 3.30
N GLU A 3 18.89 13.80 2.75
CA GLU A 3 20.33 13.74 3.07
C GLU A 3 20.61 14.04 4.55
N PHE A 4 19.92 15.02 5.12
CA PHE A 4 19.99 15.33 6.57
C PHE A 4 19.51 14.16 7.43
N LEU A 5 18.40 13.51 7.06
CA LEU A 5 17.86 12.36 7.80
C LEU A 5 18.75 11.13 7.71
N THR A 6 19.42 10.95 6.55
CA THR A 6 20.36 9.85 6.34
C THR A 6 21.65 10.05 7.16
N THR A 7 22.22 11.26 7.14
CA THR A 7 23.44 11.58 7.88
C THR A 7 23.26 11.50 9.39
N HIS A 8 22.06 11.73 9.91
CA HIS A 8 21.76 11.64 11.34
C HIS A 8 21.16 10.29 11.76
N GLY A 9 21.09 9.31 10.87
CA GLY A 9 20.56 7.98 11.16
C GLY A 9 19.05 7.96 11.50
N LEU A 10 18.32 9.04 11.21
CA LEU A 10 16.91 9.19 11.56
C LEU A 10 15.96 8.56 10.53
N LEU A 11 16.45 8.30 9.32
CA LEU A 11 15.62 7.80 8.23
C LEU A 11 15.05 6.40 8.54
N GLY A 12 15.88 5.49 9.04
CA GLY A 12 15.46 4.14 9.42
C GLY A 12 14.33 4.11 10.46
N PRO A 13 14.48 4.80 11.61
CA PRO A 13 13.39 4.93 12.59
C PRO A 13 12.12 5.55 12.03
N LEU A 14 12.21 6.58 11.18
CA LEU A 14 11.05 7.21 10.56
C LEU A 14 10.29 6.26 9.63
N VAL A 15 11.01 5.48 8.82
CA VAL A 15 10.40 4.44 7.97
C VAL A 15 9.74 3.37 8.83
N ALA A 16 10.40 2.88 9.87
CA ALA A 16 9.82 1.91 10.78
C ALA A 16 8.53 2.43 11.45
N ILE A 17 8.51 3.70 11.85
CA ILE A 17 7.32 4.36 12.39
C ILE A 17 6.22 4.45 11.33
N ALA A 18 6.54 4.85 10.10
CA ALA A 18 5.56 4.94 9.01
C ALA A 18 4.93 3.57 8.70
N MET A 19 5.75 2.50 8.64
CA MET A 19 5.28 1.13 8.46
C MET A 19 4.40 0.67 9.63
N ALA A 20 4.79 0.96 10.87
CA ALA A 20 4.01 0.61 12.06
C ALA A 20 2.67 1.36 12.10
N LEU A 21 2.66 2.65 11.73
CA LEU A 21 1.44 3.44 11.62
C LEU A 21 0.53 2.94 10.50
N GLY A 22 1.08 2.61 9.34
CA GLY A 22 0.34 1.99 8.23
C GLY A 22 -0.30 0.66 8.64
N PHE A 23 0.45 -0.20 9.31
CA PHE A 23 -0.07 -1.45 9.86
C PHE A 23 -1.16 -1.21 10.90
N ALA A 24 -0.95 -0.31 11.85
CA ALA A 24 -1.95 0.04 12.87
C ALA A 24 -3.22 0.63 12.26
N ALA A 25 -3.10 1.49 11.25
CA ALA A 25 -4.22 2.05 10.52
C ALA A 25 -5.01 0.96 9.78
N LEU A 26 -4.31 0.05 9.09
CA LEU A 26 -4.93 -1.10 8.42
C LEU A 26 -5.67 -2.00 9.43
N MET A 27 -5.03 -2.37 10.54
CA MET A 27 -5.63 -3.21 11.57
C MET A 27 -6.83 -2.54 12.23
N THR A 28 -6.78 -1.23 12.44
CA THR A 28 -7.89 -0.44 12.96
C THR A 28 -9.05 -0.41 11.96
N ALA A 29 -8.77 -0.18 10.68
CA ALA A 29 -9.77 -0.22 9.62
C ALA A 29 -10.44 -1.60 9.55
N VAL A 30 -9.65 -2.68 9.55
CA VAL A 30 -10.16 -4.06 9.59
C VAL A 30 -11.11 -4.28 10.78
N LYS A 31 -10.72 -3.82 11.96
CA LYS A 31 -11.53 -3.94 13.18
C LYS A 31 -12.84 -3.16 13.11
N HIS A 32 -12.83 -1.97 12.50
CA HIS A 32 -14.03 -1.12 12.32
C HIS A 32 -14.94 -1.60 11.18
N MET A 33 -14.47 -2.43 10.27
CA MET A 33 -15.25 -2.95 9.14
C MET A 33 -16.22 -4.08 9.52
N GLY A 34 -16.35 -4.45 10.79
CA GLY A 34 -17.26 -5.48 11.29
C GLY A 34 -16.52 -6.69 11.89
N ARG A 35 -17.26 -7.73 12.24
CA ARG A 35 -16.67 -8.97 12.79
C ARG A 35 -15.86 -9.69 11.71
N VAL A 36 -14.54 -9.58 11.83
CA VAL A 36 -13.59 -10.30 10.99
C VAL A 36 -13.10 -11.52 11.77
N SER A 37 -13.13 -12.70 11.14
CA SER A 37 -12.63 -13.92 11.79
C SER A 37 -11.13 -13.84 12.07
N LEU A 38 -10.66 -14.56 13.10
CA LEU A 38 -9.23 -14.65 13.39
C LEU A 38 -8.43 -15.13 12.17
N LYS A 39 -9.00 -16.07 11.39
CA LYS A 39 -8.40 -16.56 10.14
C LYS A 39 -8.21 -15.44 9.11
N THR A 40 -9.23 -14.61 8.89
CA THR A 40 -9.14 -13.45 7.98
C THR A 40 -8.11 -12.45 8.48
N PHE A 41 -8.10 -12.16 9.78
CA PHE A 41 -7.12 -11.27 10.40
C PHE A 41 -5.68 -11.76 10.19
N THR A 42 -5.40 -13.05 10.48
CA THR A 42 -4.06 -13.61 10.29
C THR A 42 -3.65 -13.61 8.82
N LEU A 43 -4.57 -13.87 7.90
CA LEU A 43 -4.28 -13.85 6.47
C LEU A 43 -3.92 -12.43 5.99
N VAL A 44 -4.68 -11.42 6.40
CA VAL A 44 -4.39 -10.00 6.10
C VAL A 44 -3.03 -9.59 6.65
N ALA A 45 -2.75 -9.91 7.91
CA ALA A 45 -1.45 -9.62 8.52
C ALA A 45 -0.31 -10.31 7.78
N SER A 46 -0.50 -11.57 7.37
CA SER A 46 0.52 -12.32 6.62
C SER A 46 0.79 -11.69 5.26
N VAL A 47 -0.25 -11.30 4.52
CA VAL A 47 -0.10 -10.63 3.20
C VAL A 47 0.64 -9.31 3.37
N PHE A 48 0.28 -8.50 4.37
CA PHE A 48 0.97 -7.25 4.66
C PHE A 48 2.45 -7.46 5.02
N ILE A 49 2.75 -8.42 5.89
CA ILE A 49 4.15 -8.72 6.28
C ILE A 49 4.96 -9.19 5.05
N VAL A 50 4.38 -10.06 4.22
CA VAL A 50 5.04 -10.52 2.99
C VAL A 50 5.34 -9.37 2.05
N SER A 51 4.40 -8.45 1.85
CA SER A 51 4.62 -7.28 1.00
C SER A 51 5.73 -6.38 1.54
N GLN A 52 5.80 -6.17 2.86
CA GLN A 52 6.87 -5.36 3.48
C GLN A 52 8.25 -6.05 3.38
N VAL A 53 8.31 -7.38 3.54
CA VAL A 53 9.56 -8.14 3.35
C VAL A 53 10.02 -8.06 1.90
N LEU A 54 9.12 -8.25 0.94
CA LEU A 54 9.43 -8.09 -0.48
C LEU A 54 9.90 -6.67 -0.81
N ALA A 55 9.21 -5.65 -0.28
CA ALA A 55 9.61 -4.27 -0.41
C ALA A 55 11.05 -4.06 0.08
N PHE A 56 11.35 -4.51 1.27
CA PHE A 56 12.70 -4.39 1.86
C PHE A 56 13.79 -5.05 1.00
N VAL A 57 13.46 -6.13 0.30
CA VAL A 57 14.41 -6.84 -0.59
C VAL A 57 14.59 -6.14 -1.93
N VAL A 58 13.51 -5.53 -2.46
CA VAL A 58 13.48 -4.97 -3.83
C VAL A 58 13.85 -3.50 -3.85
N THR A 59 13.49 -2.73 -2.82
CA THR A 59 13.75 -1.29 -2.77
C THR A 59 15.22 -1.00 -2.50
N ARG A 60 15.74 0.01 -3.17
CA ARG A 60 17.14 0.46 -3.04
C ARG A 60 17.31 1.49 -1.95
N THR A 61 16.23 2.19 -1.63
CA THR A 61 16.22 3.27 -0.64
C THR A 61 15.07 3.08 0.35
N LEU A 62 15.25 3.61 1.56
CA LEU A 62 14.19 3.61 2.56
C LEU A 62 13.00 4.49 2.13
N ALA A 63 13.21 5.49 1.28
CA ALA A 63 12.12 6.29 0.72
C ALA A 63 11.20 5.46 -0.18
N GLU A 64 11.76 4.62 -1.05
CA GLU A 64 10.99 3.68 -1.88
C GLU A 64 10.17 2.70 -1.02
N ALA A 65 10.71 2.24 0.11
CA ALA A 65 9.99 1.36 1.02
C ALA A 65 8.76 2.03 1.66
N VAL A 66 8.77 3.35 1.87
CA VAL A 66 7.58 4.10 2.32
C VAL A 66 6.50 4.11 1.25
N HIS A 67 6.87 4.29 -0.03
CA HIS A 67 5.92 4.27 -1.14
C HIS A 67 5.14 2.93 -1.21
N VAL A 68 5.76 1.82 -0.83
CA VAL A 68 5.04 0.53 -0.79
C VAL A 68 3.84 0.61 0.15
N VAL A 69 4.03 1.11 1.38
CA VAL A 69 2.93 1.26 2.34
C VAL A 69 1.88 2.27 1.85
N GLU A 70 2.33 3.38 1.27
CA GLU A 70 1.45 4.43 0.76
C GLU A 70 0.56 3.91 -0.37
N TYR A 71 1.11 3.17 -1.32
CA TYR A 71 0.35 2.62 -2.44
C TYR A 71 -0.53 1.43 -2.07
N GLU A 72 -0.14 0.63 -1.06
CA GLU A 72 -1.03 -0.37 -0.45
C GLU A 72 -2.25 0.30 0.19
N MET A 73 -2.03 1.36 0.97
CA MET A 73 -3.10 2.11 1.62
C MET A 73 -3.97 2.84 0.60
N LEU A 74 -3.38 3.43 -0.43
CA LEU A 74 -4.12 4.06 -1.53
C LEU A 74 -5.06 3.04 -2.20
N ALA A 75 -4.54 1.88 -2.55
CA ALA A 75 -5.33 0.81 -3.17
C ALA A 75 -6.45 0.32 -2.23
N PHE A 76 -6.13 0.09 -0.95
CA PHE A 76 -7.11 -0.32 0.05
C PHE A 76 -8.24 0.71 0.20
N CYS A 77 -7.92 1.98 0.33
CA CYS A 77 -8.91 3.05 0.44
C CYS A 77 -9.75 3.20 -0.84
N THR A 78 -9.10 3.15 -2.01
CA THR A 78 -9.77 3.25 -3.32
C THR A 78 -10.72 2.08 -3.53
N TYR A 79 -10.29 0.85 -3.23
CA TYR A 79 -11.13 -0.35 -3.32
C TYR A 79 -12.40 -0.19 -2.47
N ASN A 80 -12.27 0.24 -1.22
CA ASN A 80 -13.40 0.43 -0.32
C ASN A 80 -14.34 1.57 -0.79
N ALA A 81 -13.79 2.65 -1.34
CA ALA A 81 -14.58 3.75 -1.90
C ALA A 81 -15.38 3.35 -3.14
N LEU A 82 -14.84 2.43 -3.95
CA LEU A 82 -15.48 1.95 -5.18
C LEU A 82 -16.44 0.77 -4.94
N LEU A 83 -16.31 0.06 -3.83
CA LEU A 83 -17.10 -1.12 -3.50
C LEU A 83 -18.63 -0.94 -3.63
N PRO A 84 -19.23 0.23 -3.29
CA PRO A 84 -20.68 0.41 -3.45
C PRO A 84 -21.17 0.42 -4.91
N ARG A 85 -20.26 0.63 -5.88
CA ARG A 85 -20.61 0.80 -7.31
C ARG A 85 -20.09 -0.33 -8.19
N TYR A 86 -19.03 -1.01 -7.77
CA TYR A 86 -18.34 -2.02 -8.56
C TYR A 86 -18.12 -3.28 -7.73
N SER A 87 -17.97 -4.42 -8.39
CA SER A 87 -17.73 -5.71 -7.72
C SER A 87 -16.80 -6.59 -8.54
N GLY A 88 -16.25 -7.61 -7.89
CA GLY A 88 -15.43 -8.64 -8.51
C GLY A 88 -14.23 -8.08 -9.29
N ARG A 89 -14.00 -8.61 -10.49
CA ARG A 89 -12.85 -8.22 -11.32
C ARG A 89 -12.87 -6.74 -11.72
N ASN A 90 -14.04 -6.19 -12.00
CA ASN A 90 -14.15 -4.77 -12.40
C ASN A 90 -13.68 -3.84 -11.28
N LEU A 91 -14.05 -4.12 -10.03
CA LEU A 91 -13.60 -3.36 -8.87
C LEU A 91 -12.08 -3.41 -8.74
N ALA A 92 -11.49 -4.60 -8.79
CA ALA A 92 -10.03 -4.77 -8.70
C ALA A 92 -9.30 -4.05 -9.85
N SER A 93 -9.78 -4.22 -11.10
CA SER A 93 -9.15 -3.61 -12.27
C SER A 93 -9.20 -2.09 -12.24
N ILE A 94 -10.34 -1.49 -11.86
CA ILE A 94 -10.48 -0.03 -11.76
C ILE A 94 -9.57 0.49 -10.64
N THR A 95 -9.53 -0.20 -9.49
CA THR A 95 -8.63 0.17 -8.39
C THR A 95 -7.17 0.17 -8.84
N LEU A 96 -6.71 -0.92 -9.48
CA LEU A 96 -5.34 -1.02 -9.98
C LEU A 96 -5.02 0.01 -11.05
N PHE A 97 -5.98 0.34 -11.93
CA PHE A 97 -5.80 1.40 -12.92
C PHE A 97 -5.60 2.77 -12.26
N ILE A 98 -6.38 3.09 -11.23
CA ILE A 98 -6.23 4.35 -10.48
C ILE A 98 -4.87 4.40 -9.79
N VAL A 99 -4.43 3.30 -9.18
CA VAL A 99 -3.12 3.20 -8.51
C VAL A 99 -1.98 3.33 -9.51
N LEU A 100 -2.06 2.66 -10.66
CA LEU A 100 -1.08 2.79 -11.75
C LEU A 100 -0.98 4.24 -12.23
N PHE A 101 -2.13 4.90 -12.44
CA PHE A 101 -2.17 6.29 -12.88
C PHE A 101 -1.58 7.23 -11.82
N ALA A 102 -1.85 7.00 -10.53
CA ALA A 102 -1.27 7.74 -9.43
C ALA A 102 0.27 7.57 -9.40
N GLY A 103 0.77 6.33 -9.50
CA GLY A 103 2.20 6.05 -9.52
C GLY A 103 2.90 6.67 -10.73
N TRP A 104 2.28 6.60 -11.89
CA TRP A 104 2.81 7.27 -13.08
C TRP A 104 2.82 8.79 -12.93
N SER A 105 1.77 9.38 -12.35
CA SER A 105 1.70 10.83 -12.10
C SER A 105 2.74 11.30 -11.10
N ASP A 106 3.00 10.52 -10.07
CA ASP A 106 4.03 10.81 -9.08
C ASP A 106 5.42 10.85 -9.73
N GLU A 107 5.77 9.83 -10.50
CA GLU A 107 7.03 9.80 -11.27
C GLU A 107 7.13 10.93 -12.30
N ALA A 108 6.03 11.25 -12.99
CA ALA A 108 6.01 12.38 -13.90
C ALA A 108 6.26 13.72 -13.17
N MET A 109 5.75 13.89 -11.95
CA MET A 109 6.04 15.08 -11.14
C MET A 109 7.50 15.09 -10.65
N GLN A 110 8.04 13.93 -10.28
CA GLN A 110 9.44 13.80 -9.86
C GLN A 110 10.43 14.18 -10.98
N TYR A 111 10.08 13.92 -12.25
CA TYR A 111 10.88 14.31 -13.40
C TYR A 111 11.16 15.84 -13.46
N PHE A 112 10.26 16.67 -12.94
CA PHE A 112 10.44 18.12 -12.87
C PHE A 112 11.22 18.58 -11.63
N ALA A 113 11.54 17.66 -10.69
CA ALA A 113 12.30 18.00 -9.50
C ALA A 113 13.81 17.98 -9.75
N PRO A 114 14.60 18.91 -9.18
CA PRO A 114 16.05 18.91 -9.32
C PRO A 114 16.67 17.59 -8.83
N ASN A 115 17.59 17.04 -9.61
CA ASN A 115 18.32 15.79 -9.29
C ASN A 115 17.43 14.53 -9.16
N ARG A 116 16.28 14.49 -9.81
CA ARG A 116 15.42 13.32 -9.92
C ARG A 116 15.31 12.90 -11.39
N TYR A 117 15.20 11.62 -11.62
CA TYR A 117 14.99 11.02 -12.95
C TYR A 117 13.72 10.20 -12.92
N TYR A 118 12.99 10.17 -14.04
CA TYR A 118 11.86 9.28 -14.22
C TYR A 118 12.33 7.81 -14.22
N ASP A 119 11.79 7.01 -13.32
CA ASP A 119 12.08 5.56 -13.28
C ASP A 119 10.78 4.74 -13.42
N LEU A 120 10.66 4.03 -14.53
CA LEU A 120 9.53 3.14 -14.78
C LEU A 120 9.44 2.00 -13.74
N LEU A 121 10.57 1.60 -13.14
CA LEU A 121 10.56 0.56 -12.11
C LEU A 121 9.83 1.02 -10.86
N ASP A 122 9.91 2.31 -10.52
CA ASP A 122 9.19 2.87 -9.38
C ASP A 122 7.67 2.87 -9.64
N VAL A 123 7.22 3.17 -10.88
CA VAL A 123 5.81 3.01 -11.26
C VAL A 123 5.34 1.57 -11.13
N LEU A 124 6.16 0.61 -11.55
CA LEU A 124 5.83 -0.81 -11.44
C LEU A 124 5.81 -1.28 -9.98
N LEU A 125 6.76 -0.83 -9.16
CA LEU A 125 6.81 -1.12 -7.73
C LEU A 125 5.56 -0.59 -7.02
N ASN A 126 5.19 0.67 -7.27
CA ASN A 126 4.01 1.31 -6.73
C ASN A 126 2.73 0.55 -7.12
N THR A 127 2.64 0.12 -8.38
CA THR A 127 1.48 -0.66 -8.87
C THR A 127 1.44 -2.06 -8.25
N ALA A 128 2.57 -2.73 -8.11
CA ALA A 128 2.67 -4.04 -7.45
C ALA A 128 2.27 -3.93 -5.97
N SER A 129 2.72 -2.87 -5.28
CA SER A 129 2.32 -2.57 -3.91
C SER A 129 0.81 -2.36 -3.80
N GLY A 130 0.23 -1.62 -4.73
CA GLY A 130 -1.23 -1.46 -4.81
C GLY A 130 -1.97 -2.78 -5.03
N ALA A 131 -1.39 -3.74 -5.75
CA ALA A 131 -2.00 -5.05 -5.89
C ALA A 131 -2.11 -5.80 -4.56
N PHE A 132 -1.13 -5.68 -3.65
CA PHE A 132 -1.25 -6.20 -2.29
C PHE A 132 -2.39 -5.52 -1.53
N GLY A 133 -2.56 -4.20 -1.64
CA GLY A 133 -3.68 -3.47 -1.06
C GLY A 133 -5.05 -3.95 -1.56
N VAL A 134 -5.18 -4.24 -2.87
CA VAL A 134 -6.39 -4.85 -3.45
C VAL A 134 -6.64 -6.25 -2.90
N VAL A 135 -5.60 -7.08 -2.78
CA VAL A 135 -5.71 -8.43 -2.19
C VAL A 135 -6.18 -8.36 -0.76
N ILE A 136 -5.58 -7.48 0.06
CA ILE A 136 -5.98 -7.26 1.46
C ILE A 136 -7.47 -6.87 1.54
N ALA A 137 -7.89 -5.87 0.75
CA ALA A 137 -9.28 -5.44 0.72
C ALA A 137 -10.24 -6.59 0.32
N SER A 138 -9.87 -7.36 -0.71
CA SER A 138 -10.65 -8.50 -1.17
C SER A 138 -10.80 -9.58 -0.10
N ILE A 139 -9.74 -9.91 0.62
CA ILE A 139 -9.75 -10.90 1.72
C ILE A 139 -10.70 -10.44 2.82
N ILE A 140 -10.65 -9.17 3.22
CA ILE A 140 -11.51 -8.62 4.27
C ILE A 140 -12.98 -8.71 3.86
N HIS A 141 -13.31 -8.34 2.61
CA HIS A 141 -14.68 -8.37 2.13
C HIS A 141 -15.22 -9.79 1.92
N SER A 142 -14.38 -10.73 1.51
CA SER A 142 -14.74 -12.13 1.37
C SER A 142 -14.87 -12.86 2.71
N GLY A 143 -14.18 -12.41 3.73
CA GLY A 143 -14.18 -13.00 5.08
C GLY A 143 -15.25 -12.45 6.02
N ARG A 144 -16.13 -11.55 5.55
CA ARG A 144 -17.28 -11.07 6.33
C ARG A 144 -18.35 -12.15 6.38
N GLU A 145 -18.82 -12.45 7.58
CA GLU A 145 -19.95 -13.36 7.73
C GLU A 145 -21.23 -12.70 7.20
N PRO A 146 -22.07 -13.43 6.42
CA PRO A 146 -23.35 -12.93 5.97
C PRO A 146 -24.25 -12.69 7.20
N GLY A 147 -24.59 -11.44 7.49
CA GLY A 147 -25.56 -11.12 8.54
C GLY A 147 -25.05 -10.27 9.72
N SER A 148 -23.88 -9.63 9.62
CA SER A 148 -23.44 -8.65 10.62
C SER A 148 -23.75 -7.22 10.20
#